data_bdcad3e03ad9c7629b5ac0b760e87f44
#
_entry.id   bdcad3e03ad9c7629b5ac0b760e87f44
#
_cell.length_a   1.000
_cell.length_b   1.000
_cell.length_c   1.000
_cell.angle_alpha   90.00
_cell.angle_beta   90.00
_cell.angle_gamma   90.00
#
_symmetry.space_group_name_H-M   'P 1'
#
loop_
_entity.id
_entity.type
_entity.pdbx_description
1 polymer ?
#
loop_
_entity_poly.entity_id
_entity_poly.type
_entity_poly.pdbx_seq_one_letter_code
_entity_poly.pdbx_strand_id
1 'polypeptide(L)'
;RKALEQIHDVAAELLHIQARRQAKPGFAFELEQSPYMQFASGFAWGIGLLHIVLVIRFKEDWINTVAVPAAFLILSYAAILPREINPMMPALKSIWFGLHIGSAVFSYASFMIAGCIGMRYILLDKRNDNEKHLARLDLMSYRLISFGFLLLTVVILSGCIWAEQAW
;
A
#
# COMPACT_ATOMS: atom_id res chain seq x y z
N ARG A 1 -45.92 -26.47 -19.00
CA ARG A 1 -44.76 -26.74 -19.89
C ARG A 1 -43.78 -25.58 -19.87
N LYS A 2 -44.22 -24.34 -20.15
CA LYS A 2 -43.36 -23.14 -20.09
C LYS A 2 -42.68 -22.88 -18.73
N ALA A 3 -43.39 -23.17 -17.60
CA ALA A 3 -42.81 -23.00 -16.27
C ALA A 3 -41.71 -24.01 -15.94
N LEU A 4 -41.83 -25.24 -16.50
CA LEU A 4 -40.80 -26.27 -16.37
C LEU A 4 -39.53 -25.93 -17.17
N GLU A 5 -39.67 -25.35 -18.36
CA GLU A 5 -38.57 -24.87 -19.19
C GLU A 5 -37.84 -23.71 -18.49
N GLN A 6 -38.56 -22.74 -17.91
CA GLN A 6 -37.96 -21.65 -17.14
C GLN A 6 -37.18 -22.13 -15.91
N ILE A 7 -37.69 -23.12 -15.19
CA ILE A 7 -37.00 -23.71 -14.03
C ILE A 7 -35.71 -24.42 -14.47
N HIS A 8 -35.76 -25.11 -15.61
CA HIS A 8 -34.62 -25.81 -16.16
C HIS A 8 -33.51 -24.84 -16.59
N ASP A 9 -33.88 -23.72 -17.22
CA ASP A 9 -32.93 -22.68 -17.65
C ASP A 9 -32.26 -21.99 -16.46
N VAL A 10 -33.03 -21.62 -15.43
CA VAL A 10 -32.51 -21.04 -14.20
C VAL A 10 -31.60 -22.03 -13.47
N ALA A 11 -31.96 -23.31 -13.42
CA ALA A 11 -31.11 -24.34 -12.80
C ALA A 11 -29.81 -24.56 -13.58
N ALA A 12 -29.84 -24.53 -14.91
CA ALA A 12 -28.66 -24.62 -15.77
C ALA A 12 -27.73 -23.43 -15.57
N GLU A 13 -28.29 -22.22 -15.45
CA GLU A 13 -27.52 -20.98 -15.20
C GLU A 13 -26.87 -20.99 -13.81
N LEU A 14 -27.59 -21.42 -12.77
CA LEU A 14 -27.05 -21.59 -11.43
C LEU A 14 -25.92 -22.63 -11.36
N LEU A 15 -26.08 -23.77 -12.06
CA LEU A 15 -25.05 -24.79 -12.17
C LEU A 15 -23.80 -24.26 -12.92
N HIS A 16 -24.00 -23.46 -13.95
CA HIS A 16 -22.90 -22.80 -14.68
C HIS A 16 -22.13 -21.80 -13.83
N ILE A 17 -22.86 -21.01 -13.01
CA ILE A 17 -22.26 -20.08 -12.05
C ILE A 17 -21.49 -20.86 -10.96
N GLN A 18 -22.05 -21.96 -10.49
CA GLN A 18 -21.43 -22.80 -9.47
C GLN A 18 -20.20 -23.54 -10.01
N ALA A 19 -20.25 -24.05 -11.25
CA ALA A 19 -19.12 -24.65 -11.93
C ALA A 19 -17.99 -23.64 -12.19
N ARG A 20 -18.32 -22.40 -12.57
CA ARG A 20 -17.33 -21.30 -12.67
C ARG A 20 -16.69 -20.95 -11.33
N ARG A 21 -17.42 -21.03 -10.23
CA ARG A 21 -16.87 -20.84 -8.88
C ARG A 21 -15.93 -21.96 -8.45
N GLN A 22 -16.20 -23.20 -8.88
CA GLN A 22 -15.39 -24.38 -8.53
C GLN A 22 -14.20 -24.61 -9.48
N ALA A 23 -14.25 -24.11 -10.71
CA ALA A 23 -13.18 -24.21 -11.69
C ALA A 23 -12.01 -23.26 -11.45
N LYS A 24 -12.01 -22.47 -10.37
CA LYS A 24 -10.81 -21.74 -9.95
C LYS A 24 -9.87 -22.72 -9.30
N PRO A 25 -8.69 -23.01 -9.93
CA PRO A 25 -7.72 -23.91 -9.35
C PRO A 25 -7.28 -23.38 -8.00
N GLY A 26 -7.24 -24.28 -7.03
CA GLY A 26 -6.86 -23.98 -5.66
C GLY A 26 -5.54 -23.25 -5.57
N PHE A 27 -5.52 -22.29 -4.65
CA PHE A 27 -4.32 -21.63 -4.13
C PHE A 27 -3.48 -20.80 -5.12
N ALA A 28 -4.03 -20.27 -6.20
CA ALA A 28 -3.57 -19.00 -6.67
C ALA A 28 -4.30 -17.96 -5.82
N PHE A 29 -3.60 -17.34 -4.88
CA PHE A 29 -4.00 -16.09 -4.27
C PHE A 29 -3.92 -15.04 -5.40
N GLU A 30 -4.78 -15.21 -6.39
CA GLU A 30 -5.06 -14.19 -7.37
C GLU A 30 -5.69 -13.05 -6.58
N LEU A 31 -4.85 -12.05 -6.29
CA LEU A 31 -5.23 -10.75 -5.81
C LEU A 31 -6.07 -10.04 -6.89
N GLU A 32 -7.23 -10.60 -7.15
CA GLU A 32 -8.27 -10.01 -7.98
C GLU A 32 -9.01 -8.96 -7.14
N GLN A 33 -8.21 -8.03 -6.57
CA GLN A 33 -8.68 -6.94 -5.72
C GLN A 33 -8.64 -5.64 -6.52
N SER A 34 -9.54 -4.72 -6.18
CA SER A 34 -9.50 -3.36 -6.71
C SER A 34 -8.07 -2.79 -6.62
N PRO A 35 -7.55 -2.12 -7.67
CA PRO A 35 -6.22 -1.48 -7.63
C PRO A 35 -6.03 -0.55 -6.44
N TYR A 36 -7.07 0.15 -6.02
CA TYR A 36 -7.06 1.03 -4.84
C TYR A 36 -6.84 0.25 -3.53
N MET A 37 -7.47 -0.91 -3.40
CA MET A 37 -7.32 -1.78 -2.24
C MET A 37 -5.91 -2.38 -2.17
N GLN A 38 -5.35 -2.79 -3.31
CA GLN A 38 -3.97 -3.27 -3.41
C GLN A 38 -2.96 -2.18 -3.04
N PHE A 39 -3.16 -0.96 -3.56
CA PHE A 39 -2.31 0.18 -3.25
C PHE A 39 -2.38 0.54 -1.76
N ALA A 40 -3.58 0.65 -1.19
CA ALA A 40 -3.75 1.01 0.21
C ALA A 40 -3.17 -0.06 1.16
N SER A 41 -3.40 -1.34 0.89
CA SER A 41 -2.79 -2.42 1.68
C SER A 41 -1.28 -2.47 1.51
N GLY A 42 -0.75 -2.29 0.31
CA GLY A 42 0.68 -2.17 0.05
C GLY A 42 1.31 -0.99 0.79
N PHE A 43 0.61 0.15 0.84
CA PHE A 43 1.07 1.33 1.58
C PHE A 43 1.12 1.08 3.10
N ALA A 44 0.11 0.42 3.65
CA ALA A 44 0.13 0.01 5.06
C ALA A 44 1.28 -0.96 5.38
N TRP A 45 1.57 -1.91 4.47
CA TRP A 45 2.73 -2.79 4.56
C TRP A 45 4.05 -2.01 4.50
N GLY A 46 4.17 -1.03 3.62
CA GLY A 46 5.34 -0.15 3.51
C GLY A 46 5.61 0.61 4.83
N ILE A 47 4.56 1.16 5.44
CA ILE A 47 4.65 1.81 6.75
C ILE A 47 5.11 0.81 7.81
N GLY A 48 4.54 -0.39 7.85
CA GLY A 48 4.89 -1.43 8.81
C GLY A 48 6.35 -1.87 8.70
N LEU A 49 6.84 -2.10 7.49
CA LEU A 49 8.24 -2.49 7.25
C LEU A 49 9.21 -1.37 7.65
N LEU A 50 8.95 -0.12 7.24
CA LEU A 50 9.77 1.02 7.64
C LEU A 50 9.75 1.24 9.15
N HIS A 51 8.60 1.08 9.77
CA HIS A 51 8.44 1.15 11.21
C HIS A 51 9.34 0.12 11.92
N ILE A 52 9.30 -1.16 11.50
CA ILE A 52 10.16 -2.21 12.06
C ILE A 52 11.64 -1.84 11.94
N VAL A 53 12.07 -1.38 10.76
CA VAL A 53 13.46 -0.96 10.51
C VAL A 53 13.85 0.20 11.45
N LEU A 54 12.97 1.18 11.64
CA LEU A 54 13.23 2.33 12.50
C LEU A 54 13.32 1.95 13.97
N VAL A 55 12.41 1.10 14.46
CA VAL A 55 12.45 0.62 15.85
C VAL A 55 13.74 -0.15 16.14
N ILE A 56 14.13 -1.07 15.24
CA ILE A 56 15.36 -1.84 15.39
C ILE A 56 16.59 -0.94 15.31
N ARG A 57 16.62 0.03 14.40
CA ARG A 57 17.82 0.85 14.11
C ARG A 57 18.00 2.00 15.07
N PHE A 58 16.91 2.64 15.50
CA PHE A 58 16.94 3.87 16.31
C PHE A 58 16.47 3.67 17.75
N LYS A 59 15.75 2.57 18.04
CA LYS A 59 15.21 2.23 19.37
C LYS A 59 14.31 3.33 19.95
N GLU A 60 13.48 3.93 19.09
CA GLU A 60 12.56 5.01 19.44
C GLU A 60 11.13 4.46 19.56
N ASP A 61 10.68 4.14 20.77
CA ASP A 61 9.40 3.48 21.03
C ASP A 61 8.18 4.33 20.68
N TRP A 62 8.32 5.67 20.71
CA TRP A 62 7.22 6.57 20.39
C TRP A 62 6.74 6.46 18.93
N ILE A 63 7.59 5.97 18.01
CA ILE A 63 7.22 5.75 16.60
C ILE A 63 6.06 4.76 16.52
N ASN A 64 5.99 3.79 17.44
CA ASN A 64 4.88 2.84 17.54
C ASN A 64 3.54 3.55 17.69
N THR A 65 3.50 4.64 18.48
CA THR A 65 2.28 5.41 18.77
C THR A 65 1.70 6.09 17.51
N VAL A 66 2.51 6.31 16.51
CA VAL A 66 2.10 6.97 15.26
C VAL A 66 1.96 5.96 14.11
N ALA A 67 2.97 5.12 13.91
CA ALA A 67 3.01 4.21 12.76
C ALA A 67 1.93 3.13 12.82
N VAL A 68 1.66 2.57 14.01
CA VAL A 68 0.65 1.51 14.18
C VAL A 68 -0.77 2.01 13.93
N PRO A 69 -1.25 3.13 14.53
CA PRO A 69 -2.56 3.68 14.21
C PRO A 69 -2.69 4.11 12.75
N ALA A 70 -1.63 4.70 12.16
CA ALA A 70 -1.65 5.10 10.77
C ALA A 70 -1.80 3.90 9.82
N ALA A 71 -1.03 2.84 10.02
CA ALA A 71 -1.16 1.60 9.25
C ALA A 71 -2.55 0.98 9.43
N PHE A 72 -3.07 0.97 10.67
CA PHE A 72 -4.41 0.44 10.96
C PHE A 72 -5.51 1.23 10.25
N LEU A 73 -5.46 2.57 10.27
CA LEU A 73 -6.44 3.42 9.58
C LEU A 73 -6.43 3.19 8.07
N ILE A 74 -5.23 3.07 7.47
CA ILE A 74 -5.08 2.81 6.04
C ILE A 74 -5.61 1.41 5.68
N LEU A 75 -5.32 0.39 6.49
CA LEU A 75 -5.86 -0.96 6.30
C LEU A 75 -7.38 -1.00 6.45
N SER A 76 -7.93 -0.27 7.44
CA SER A 76 -9.37 -0.14 7.64
C SER A 76 -10.03 0.54 6.44
N TYR A 77 -9.42 1.59 5.91
CA TYR A 77 -9.86 2.24 4.67
C TYR A 77 -9.82 1.27 3.49
N ALA A 78 -8.72 0.53 3.31
CA ALA A 78 -8.60 -0.48 2.26
C ALA A 78 -9.69 -1.57 2.35
N ALA A 79 -10.11 -1.95 3.56
CA ALA A 79 -11.14 -2.96 3.77
C ALA A 79 -12.55 -2.50 3.38
N ILE A 80 -12.81 -1.18 3.38
CA ILE A 80 -14.10 -0.58 3.02
C ILE A 80 -14.21 -0.35 1.51
N LEU A 81 -13.09 -0.30 0.79
CA LEU A 81 -13.08 -0.06 -0.65
C LEU A 81 -13.85 -1.14 -1.41
N PRO A 82 -14.56 -0.77 -2.50
CA PRO A 82 -15.30 -1.71 -3.32
C PRO A 82 -14.40 -2.84 -3.84
N ARG A 83 -14.90 -4.07 -3.73
CA ARG A 83 -14.20 -5.28 -4.22
C ARG A 83 -14.62 -5.64 -5.64
N GLU A 84 -14.72 -4.64 -6.51
CA GLU A 84 -15.03 -4.91 -7.90
C GLU A 84 -13.84 -5.58 -8.58
N ILE A 85 -14.10 -6.76 -9.12
CA ILE A 85 -13.12 -7.57 -9.85
C ILE A 85 -13.12 -7.07 -11.29
N ASN A 86 -12.29 -6.10 -11.59
CA ASN A 86 -12.06 -5.71 -12.98
C ASN A 86 -10.85 -6.46 -13.52
N PRO A 87 -10.95 -7.09 -14.71
CA PRO A 87 -9.80 -7.75 -15.32
C PRO A 87 -8.66 -6.74 -15.49
N MET A 88 -7.49 -7.11 -14.99
CA MET A 88 -6.31 -6.24 -15.02
C MET A 88 -5.89 -5.98 -16.47
N MET A 89 -5.85 -4.70 -16.86
CA MET A 89 -5.40 -4.31 -18.19
C MET A 89 -3.97 -4.82 -18.45
N PRO A 90 -3.63 -5.25 -19.68
CA PRO A 90 -2.29 -5.78 -19.98
C PRO A 90 -1.14 -4.84 -19.59
N ALA A 91 -1.35 -3.53 -19.70
CA ALA A 91 -0.38 -2.51 -19.30
C ALA A 91 0.00 -2.55 -17.81
N LEU A 92 -0.94 -2.99 -16.94
CA LEU A 92 -0.70 -3.12 -15.49
C LEU A 92 0.13 -4.36 -15.13
N LYS A 93 0.35 -5.28 -16.07
CA LYS A 93 1.19 -6.48 -15.87
C LYS A 93 2.68 -6.21 -16.17
N SER A 94 3.04 -4.98 -16.48
CA SER A 94 4.43 -4.58 -16.76
C SER A 94 5.27 -4.56 -15.49
N ILE A 95 6.53 -4.97 -15.59
CA ILE A 95 7.51 -4.86 -14.50
C ILE A 95 7.72 -3.40 -14.07
N TRP A 96 7.60 -2.47 -15.01
CA TRP A 96 7.73 -1.03 -14.78
C TRP A 96 6.61 -0.50 -13.88
N PHE A 97 5.38 -1.01 -14.07
CA PHE A 97 4.27 -0.71 -13.18
C PHE A 97 4.53 -1.21 -11.75
N GLY A 98 5.02 -2.46 -11.60
CA GLY A 98 5.39 -3.00 -10.30
C GLY A 98 6.48 -2.18 -9.60
N LEU A 99 7.51 -1.77 -10.34
CA LEU A 99 8.59 -0.93 -9.83
C LEU A 99 8.08 0.46 -9.43
N HIS A 100 7.21 1.07 -10.27
CA HIS A 100 6.58 2.36 -9.99
C HIS A 100 5.77 2.32 -8.68
N ILE A 101 4.84 1.37 -8.55
CA ILE A 101 4.00 1.24 -7.35
C ILE A 101 4.83 0.88 -6.12
N GLY A 102 5.75 -0.08 -6.24
CA GLY A 102 6.59 -0.50 -5.12
C GLY A 102 7.45 0.65 -4.58
N SER A 103 8.12 1.40 -5.45
CA SER A 103 8.91 2.56 -5.04
C SER A 103 8.04 3.69 -4.50
N ALA A 104 6.83 3.92 -5.05
CA ALA A 104 5.89 4.92 -4.55
C ALA A 104 5.44 4.61 -3.12
N VAL A 105 5.09 3.36 -2.82
CA VAL A 105 4.69 2.92 -1.49
C VAL A 105 5.77 3.27 -0.45
N PHE A 106 7.01 2.88 -0.68
CA PHE A 106 8.10 3.15 0.26
C PHE A 106 8.49 4.63 0.32
N SER A 107 8.43 5.36 -0.80
CA SER A 107 8.71 6.79 -0.85
C SER A 107 7.70 7.56 0.02
N TYR A 108 6.41 7.37 -0.21
CA TYR A 108 5.36 8.07 0.54
C TYR A 108 5.31 7.66 2.00
N ALA A 109 5.54 6.39 2.32
CA ALA A 109 5.64 5.93 3.70
C ALA A 109 6.81 6.61 4.42
N SER A 110 7.96 6.78 3.75
CA SER A 110 9.13 7.48 4.30
C SER A 110 8.82 8.95 4.60
N PHE A 111 8.17 9.66 3.67
CA PHE A 111 7.78 11.05 3.88
C PHE A 111 6.75 11.20 4.99
N MET A 112 5.79 10.30 5.09
CA MET A 112 4.80 10.32 6.16
C MET A 112 5.45 10.17 7.54
N ILE A 113 6.34 9.19 7.69
CA ILE A 113 7.05 8.98 8.96
C ILE A 113 8.00 10.15 9.26
N ALA A 114 8.70 10.68 8.26
CA ALA A 114 9.56 11.85 8.43
C ALA A 114 8.76 13.08 8.87
N GLY A 115 7.56 13.30 8.33
CA GLY A 115 6.65 14.36 8.76
C GLY A 115 6.23 14.21 10.23
N CYS A 116 5.93 12.99 10.68
CA CYS A 116 5.62 12.71 12.09
C CYS A 116 6.82 12.98 13.01
N ILE A 117 8.04 12.62 12.57
CA ILE A 117 9.27 12.95 13.31
C ILE A 117 9.48 14.46 13.40
N GLY A 118 9.28 15.17 12.30
CA GLY A 118 9.38 16.63 12.26
C GLY A 118 8.37 17.31 13.19
N MET A 119 7.13 16.83 13.22
CA MET A 119 6.12 17.33 14.16
C MET A 119 6.56 17.11 15.62
N ARG A 120 7.07 15.92 15.95
CA ARG A 120 7.58 15.63 17.28
C ARG A 120 8.77 16.50 17.63
N TYR A 121 9.71 16.73 16.70
CA TYR A 121 10.82 17.64 16.88
C TYR A 121 10.34 19.04 17.32
N ILE A 122 9.39 19.63 16.60
CA ILE A 122 8.83 20.95 16.91
C ILE A 122 8.17 20.98 18.31
N LEU A 123 7.46 19.92 18.69
CA LEU A 123 6.80 19.85 20.00
C LEU A 123 7.81 19.74 21.14
N LEU A 124 8.91 19.01 20.96
CA LEU A 124 9.96 18.85 21.97
C LEU A 124 10.86 20.08 22.05
N ASP A 125 11.19 20.71 20.93
CA ASP A 125 11.95 21.96 20.88
C ASP A 125 11.25 23.06 21.68
N LYS A 126 9.93 23.22 21.53
CA LYS A 126 9.12 24.16 22.34
C LYS A 126 9.13 23.85 23.84
N ARG A 127 9.47 22.62 24.24
CA ARG A 127 9.55 22.17 25.65
C ARG A 127 10.97 22.24 26.21
N ASN A 128 11.92 22.78 25.44
CA ASN A 128 13.34 22.81 25.79
C ASN A 128 13.91 21.43 26.16
N ASP A 129 13.60 20.43 25.32
CA ASP A 129 14.15 19.08 25.48
C ASP A 129 15.65 19.04 25.19
N ASN A 130 16.27 17.93 25.51
CA ASN A 130 17.72 17.73 25.38
C ASN A 130 18.16 17.88 23.90
N GLU A 131 19.14 18.77 23.65
CA GLU A 131 19.69 19.03 22.32
C GLU A 131 20.15 17.77 21.57
N LYS A 132 20.71 16.79 22.32
CA LYS A 132 21.14 15.51 21.71
C LYS A 132 19.97 14.70 21.20
N HIS A 133 18.81 14.76 21.88
CA HIS A 133 17.59 14.10 21.43
C HIS A 133 17.03 14.80 20.19
N LEU A 134 16.98 16.12 20.19
CA LEU A 134 16.53 16.91 19.03
C LEU A 134 17.42 16.66 17.80
N ALA A 135 18.75 16.69 17.96
CA ALA A 135 19.69 16.41 16.87
C ALA A 135 19.51 14.99 16.30
N ARG A 136 19.15 14.02 17.15
CA ARG A 136 18.85 12.66 16.70
C ARG A 136 17.59 12.58 15.88
N LEU A 137 16.51 13.25 16.28
CA LEU A 137 15.25 13.32 15.53
C LEU A 137 15.46 14.01 14.19
N ASP A 138 16.21 15.09 14.16
CA ASP A 138 16.58 15.80 12.93
C ASP A 138 17.32 14.87 11.95
N LEU A 139 18.35 14.17 12.43
CA LEU A 139 19.09 13.21 11.61
C LEU A 139 18.21 12.06 11.08
N MET A 140 17.27 11.58 11.89
CA MET A 140 16.32 10.55 11.46
C MET A 140 15.42 11.06 10.35
N SER A 141 14.84 12.25 10.53
CA SER A 141 13.97 12.91 9.54
C SER A 141 14.74 13.13 8.23
N TYR A 142 15.94 13.67 8.30
CA TYR A 142 16.81 13.88 7.13
C TYR A 142 17.07 12.59 6.35
N ARG A 143 17.42 11.50 7.03
CA ARG A 143 17.69 10.20 6.39
C ARG A 143 16.44 9.63 5.70
N LEU A 144 15.26 9.75 6.33
CA LEU A 144 14.01 9.29 5.75
C LEU A 144 13.60 10.12 4.53
N ILE A 145 13.76 11.45 4.61
CA ILE A 145 13.49 12.34 3.48
C ILE A 145 14.42 11.99 2.31
N SER A 146 15.72 11.83 2.58
CA SER A 146 16.71 11.48 1.56
C SER A 146 16.40 10.13 0.89
N PHE A 147 16.05 9.11 1.68
CA PHE A 147 15.65 7.81 1.18
C PHE A 147 14.34 7.89 0.37
N GLY A 148 13.33 8.59 0.89
CA GLY A 148 12.06 8.80 0.21
C GLY A 148 12.24 9.55 -1.12
N PHE A 149 13.11 10.56 -1.16
CA PHE A 149 13.40 11.33 -2.37
C PHE A 149 14.10 10.49 -3.45
N LEU A 150 15.04 9.64 -3.04
CA LEU A 150 15.71 8.71 -3.95
C LEU A 150 14.71 7.74 -4.60
N LEU A 151 13.79 7.19 -3.80
CA LEU A 151 12.72 6.33 -4.31
C LEU A 151 11.72 7.11 -5.17
N LEU A 152 11.42 8.37 -4.84
CA LEU A 152 10.56 9.22 -5.66
C LEU A 152 11.15 9.44 -7.06
N THR A 153 12.47 9.56 -7.16
CA THR A 153 13.15 9.62 -8.47
C THR A 153 12.91 8.35 -9.27
N VAL A 154 12.98 7.18 -8.63
CA VAL A 154 12.64 5.88 -9.27
C VAL A 154 11.18 5.84 -9.69
N VAL A 155 10.25 6.37 -8.87
CA VAL A 155 8.82 6.50 -9.21
C VAL A 155 8.65 7.28 -10.51
N ILE A 156 9.27 8.46 -10.61
CA ILE A 156 9.13 9.32 -11.78
C ILE A 156 9.68 8.62 -13.03
N LEU A 157 10.90 8.07 -12.96
CA LEU A 157 11.54 7.42 -14.10
C LEU A 157 10.75 6.17 -14.56
N SER A 158 10.37 5.30 -13.62
CA SER A 158 9.61 4.09 -13.97
C SER A 158 8.21 4.41 -14.46
N GLY A 159 7.60 5.48 -13.94
CA GLY A 159 6.30 5.97 -14.39
C GLY A 159 6.33 6.51 -15.82
N CYS A 160 7.38 7.25 -16.20
CA CYS A 160 7.56 7.71 -17.57
C CYS A 160 7.71 6.55 -18.56
N ILE A 161 8.55 5.55 -18.22
CA ILE A 161 8.75 4.37 -19.06
C ILE A 161 7.45 3.54 -19.16
N TRP A 162 6.75 3.37 -18.04
CA TRP A 162 5.48 2.67 -18.04
C TRP A 162 4.42 3.40 -18.88
N ALA A 163 4.32 4.71 -18.78
CA ALA A 163 3.37 5.51 -19.55
C ALA A 163 3.61 5.39 -21.06
N GLU A 164 4.86 5.39 -21.51
CA GLU A 164 5.21 5.17 -22.93
C GLU A 164 4.77 3.79 -23.43
N GLN A 165 4.78 2.76 -22.58
CA GLN A 165 4.35 1.41 -22.96
C GLN A 165 2.81 1.24 -22.90
N ALA A 166 2.12 2.08 -22.12
CA ALA A 166 0.68 1.98 -21.88
C ALA A 166 -0.15 2.77 -22.88
N TRP A 167 0.43 3.76 -23.55
CA TRP A 167 -0.20 4.67 -24.52
C TRP A 167 0.42 4.52 -25.91
#